data_3c1ecec9dabdf41f30fe9890b1a256a1
#
_entry.id   3c1ecec9dabdf41f30fe9890b1a256a1
#
_cell.length_a   1.000
_cell.length_b   1.000
_cell.length_c   1.000
_cell.angle_alpha   90.00
_cell.angle_beta   90.00
_cell.angle_gamma   90.00
#
_symmetry.space_group_name_H-M   'P 1'
#
loop_
_entity.id
_entity.type
_entity.pdbx_description
1 polymer ?
#
loop_
_entity_poly.entity_id
_entity_poly.type
_entity_poly.pdbx_seq_one_letter_code
_entity_poly.pdbx_strand_id
1 'polypeptide(L)'
;MGKKIFKFILILIVVVVGLGLLLVAFVWGSMKWNRYSKEKEAIRYQKEVCDTIKTVDGKFEITFLDFSKKELNKIHFYLQKDKLLVKDTVVKVDYKNNPNSHTVPFPFKKFNIHDRIIVEIGKRYFVLSGINYVVYYNYGMFGPVGPCECGRSNFQIINGKPTGSGYVIKEFGLLNYQLPPR
;
A
#
# COMPACT_ATOMS: atom_id res chain seq x y z
N MET A 1 -51.32 44.72 -17.60
CA MET A 1 -50.14 44.09 -18.20
C MET A 1 -49.20 43.41 -17.17
N GLY A 2 -48.94 43.97 -16.00
CA GLY A 2 -47.97 43.45 -15.01
C GLY A 2 -48.23 42.02 -14.50
N LYS A 3 -49.52 41.62 -14.25
CA LYS A 3 -49.84 40.27 -13.72
C LYS A 3 -49.46 39.11 -14.67
N LYS A 4 -49.57 39.31 -15.99
CA LYS A 4 -49.22 38.29 -16.97
C LYS A 4 -47.70 38.11 -17.09
N ILE A 5 -46.94 39.20 -17.05
CA ILE A 5 -45.48 39.21 -17.06
C ILE A 5 -44.94 38.54 -15.80
N PHE A 6 -45.51 38.86 -14.64
CA PHE A 6 -45.10 38.23 -13.36
C PHE A 6 -45.30 36.72 -13.35
N LYS A 7 -46.45 36.21 -13.84
CA LYS A 7 -46.70 34.77 -13.98
C LYS A 7 -45.68 34.10 -14.92
N PHE A 8 -45.33 34.74 -16.02
CA PHE A 8 -44.36 34.21 -16.97
C PHE A 8 -42.96 34.11 -16.35
N ILE A 9 -42.53 35.13 -15.63
CA ILE A 9 -41.25 35.14 -14.91
C ILE A 9 -41.23 34.03 -13.86
N LEU A 10 -42.30 33.84 -13.10
CA LEU A 10 -42.39 32.81 -12.08
C LEU A 10 -42.26 31.40 -12.67
N ILE A 11 -42.95 31.15 -13.78
CA ILE A 11 -42.86 29.87 -14.54
C ILE A 11 -41.40 29.66 -15.02
N LEU A 12 -40.76 30.68 -15.57
CA LEU A 12 -39.40 30.60 -16.04
C LEU A 12 -38.44 30.20 -14.91
N ILE A 13 -38.56 30.84 -13.73
CA ILE A 13 -37.76 30.53 -12.56
C ILE A 13 -37.96 29.06 -12.12
N VAL A 14 -39.20 28.58 -12.06
CA VAL A 14 -39.50 27.19 -11.69
C VAL A 14 -38.88 26.20 -12.67
N VAL A 15 -38.95 26.49 -13.98
CA VAL A 15 -38.31 25.65 -14.99
C VAL A 15 -36.80 25.62 -14.85
N VAL A 16 -36.16 26.78 -14.68
CA VAL A 16 -34.69 26.87 -14.50
C VAL A 16 -34.25 26.11 -13.26
N VAL A 17 -34.92 26.30 -12.11
CA VAL A 17 -34.64 25.60 -10.87
C VAL A 17 -34.86 24.07 -11.05
N GLY A 18 -35.95 23.67 -11.71
CA GLY A 18 -36.21 22.26 -11.97
C GLY A 18 -35.11 21.60 -12.82
N LEU A 19 -34.70 22.27 -13.92
CA LEU A 19 -33.55 21.80 -14.72
C LEU A 19 -32.27 21.73 -13.95
N GLY A 20 -31.97 22.71 -13.10
CA GLY A 20 -30.80 22.70 -12.23
C GLY A 20 -30.79 21.51 -11.27
N LEU A 21 -31.91 21.20 -10.63
CA LEU A 21 -32.06 20.03 -9.75
C LEU A 21 -31.88 18.72 -10.50
N LEU A 22 -32.45 18.60 -11.71
CA LEU A 22 -32.25 17.42 -12.54
C LEU A 22 -30.79 17.19 -12.93
N LEU A 23 -30.08 18.26 -13.29
CA LEU A 23 -28.63 18.16 -13.60
C LEU A 23 -27.82 17.69 -12.38
N VAL A 24 -28.10 18.25 -11.20
CA VAL A 24 -27.44 17.83 -9.96
C VAL A 24 -27.72 16.36 -9.65
N ALA A 25 -29.00 15.94 -9.75
CA ALA A 25 -29.40 14.55 -9.53
C ALA A 25 -28.72 13.59 -10.53
N PHE A 26 -28.63 13.98 -11.80
CA PHE A 26 -27.96 13.19 -12.84
C PHE A 26 -26.46 13.03 -12.57
N VAL A 27 -25.76 14.12 -12.26
CA VAL A 27 -24.33 14.07 -11.93
C VAL A 27 -24.10 13.21 -10.70
N TRP A 28 -24.88 13.41 -9.64
CA TRP A 28 -24.74 12.63 -8.40
C TRP A 28 -25.05 11.15 -8.61
N GLY A 29 -26.11 10.83 -9.35
CA GLY A 29 -26.45 9.46 -9.71
C GLY A 29 -25.34 8.78 -10.54
N SER A 30 -24.79 9.50 -11.53
CA SER A 30 -23.67 9.02 -12.35
C SER A 30 -22.41 8.73 -11.50
N MET A 31 -22.07 9.61 -10.54
CA MET A 31 -20.95 9.39 -9.62
C MET A 31 -21.15 8.17 -8.72
N LYS A 32 -22.36 7.99 -8.18
CA LYS A 32 -22.71 6.81 -7.37
C LYS A 32 -22.63 5.52 -8.17
N TRP A 33 -23.16 5.53 -9.39
CA TRP A 33 -23.11 4.39 -10.30
C TRP A 33 -21.66 4.01 -10.66
N ASN A 34 -20.83 5.01 -10.98
CA ASN A 34 -19.43 4.79 -11.29
C ASN A 34 -18.68 4.13 -10.10
N ARG A 35 -18.86 4.65 -8.88
CA ARG A 35 -18.26 4.05 -7.68
C ARG A 35 -18.69 2.60 -7.50
N TYR A 36 -19.98 2.32 -7.58
CA TYR A 36 -20.51 0.99 -7.40
C TYR A 36 -19.99 0.00 -8.47
N SER A 37 -19.96 0.42 -9.74
CA SER A 37 -19.41 -0.38 -10.83
C SER A 37 -17.93 -0.69 -10.62
N LYS A 38 -17.15 0.31 -10.24
CA LYS A 38 -15.71 0.19 -9.98
C LYS A 38 -15.40 -0.66 -8.75
N GLU A 39 -16.19 -0.59 -7.70
CA GLU A 39 -16.05 -1.45 -6.53
C GLU A 39 -16.25 -2.93 -6.87
N LYS A 40 -17.26 -3.26 -7.67
CA LYS A 40 -17.47 -4.62 -8.18
C LYS A 40 -16.32 -5.09 -9.06
N GLU A 41 -15.82 -4.23 -9.95
CA GLU A 41 -14.66 -4.49 -10.78
C GLU A 41 -13.43 -4.78 -9.90
N ALA A 42 -13.19 -3.98 -8.84
CA ALA A 42 -12.09 -4.16 -7.90
C ALA A 42 -12.14 -5.52 -7.19
N ILE A 43 -13.31 -5.91 -6.67
CA ILE A 43 -13.49 -7.19 -5.98
C ILE A 43 -13.17 -8.36 -6.92
N ARG A 44 -13.64 -8.29 -8.17
CA ARG A 44 -13.34 -9.31 -9.17
C ARG A 44 -11.86 -9.34 -9.51
N TYR A 45 -11.27 -8.18 -9.80
CA TYR A 45 -9.87 -8.04 -10.17
C TYR A 45 -8.93 -8.48 -9.04
N GLN A 46 -9.30 -8.21 -7.77
CA GLN A 46 -8.57 -8.71 -6.61
C GLN A 46 -8.44 -10.23 -6.66
N LYS A 47 -9.55 -10.95 -6.84
CA LYS A 47 -9.59 -12.42 -6.85
C LYS A 47 -8.91 -13.04 -8.08
N GLU A 48 -9.18 -12.47 -9.26
CA GLU A 48 -8.75 -13.04 -10.53
C GLU A 48 -7.30 -12.71 -10.88
N VAL A 49 -6.79 -11.58 -10.39
CA VAL A 49 -5.45 -11.09 -10.75
C VAL A 49 -4.56 -10.93 -9.52
N CYS A 50 -4.92 -10.05 -8.57
CA CYS A 50 -4.00 -9.70 -7.48
C CYS A 50 -3.70 -10.88 -6.54
N ASP A 51 -4.71 -11.70 -6.21
CA ASP A 51 -4.54 -12.89 -5.35
C ASP A 51 -3.77 -14.03 -6.03
N THR A 52 -3.61 -13.98 -7.34
CA THR A 52 -2.83 -14.97 -8.09
C THR A 52 -1.34 -14.67 -8.12
N ILE A 53 -0.94 -13.45 -7.77
CA ILE A 53 0.47 -13.05 -7.74
C ILE A 53 1.16 -13.70 -6.55
N LYS A 54 2.05 -14.65 -6.80
CA LYS A 54 2.78 -15.40 -5.75
C LYS A 54 4.22 -14.94 -5.58
N THR A 55 4.71 -14.09 -6.47
CA THR A 55 6.10 -13.65 -6.48
C THR A 55 6.18 -12.15 -6.30
N VAL A 56 6.99 -11.73 -5.34
CA VAL A 56 7.41 -10.33 -5.22
C VAL A 56 8.55 -10.11 -6.18
N ASP A 57 8.43 -9.12 -7.06
CA ASP A 57 9.46 -8.70 -7.99
C ASP A 57 9.68 -7.18 -7.89
N GLY A 58 10.88 -6.75 -8.23
CA GLY A 58 11.23 -5.34 -8.24
C GLY A 58 12.01 -4.87 -7.01
N LYS A 59 12.30 -3.58 -7.03
CA LYS A 59 13.02 -2.89 -5.94
C LYS A 59 12.01 -2.33 -4.96
N PHE A 60 12.29 -2.41 -3.68
CA PHE A 60 11.59 -1.69 -2.64
C PHE A 60 12.54 -1.38 -1.46
N GLU A 61 12.04 -0.63 -0.52
CA GLU A 61 12.81 -0.13 0.59
C GLU A 61 12.12 -0.48 1.90
N ILE A 62 12.90 -0.66 2.94
CA ILE A 62 12.41 -0.87 4.31
C ILE A 62 12.81 0.33 5.15
N THR A 63 11.85 0.89 5.89
CA THR A 63 12.09 1.99 6.82
C THR A 63 12.30 1.46 8.23
N PHE A 64 13.38 1.89 8.86
CA PHE A 64 13.76 1.54 10.21
C PHE A 64 13.58 2.75 11.14
N LEU A 65 12.83 2.59 12.23
CA LEU A 65 12.56 3.65 13.19
C LEU A 65 13.28 3.37 14.52
N ASP A 66 13.69 4.45 15.18
CA ASP A 66 14.36 4.45 16.48
C ASP A 66 15.76 3.78 16.51
N PHE A 67 16.36 3.60 15.35
CA PHE A 67 17.73 3.17 15.21
C PHE A 67 18.67 4.34 15.00
N SER A 68 19.84 4.29 15.62
CA SER A 68 20.94 5.20 15.31
C SER A 68 21.60 4.83 13.97
N LYS A 69 22.22 5.81 13.31
CA LYS A 69 23.01 5.60 12.07
C LYS A 69 24.10 4.53 12.27
N LYS A 70 24.71 4.49 13.45
CA LYS A 70 25.76 3.53 13.78
C LYS A 70 25.21 2.09 13.78
N GLU A 71 24.00 1.88 14.29
CA GLU A 71 23.33 0.57 14.28
C GLU A 71 22.96 0.13 12.88
N LEU A 72 22.47 1.05 12.05
CA LEU A 72 22.06 0.76 10.66
C LEU A 72 23.25 0.67 9.68
N ASN A 73 24.48 0.93 10.11
CA ASN A 73 25.65 0.85 9.21
C ASN A 73 25.84 -0.54 8.60
N LYS A 74 25.42 -1.59 9.29
CA LYS A 74 25.51 -2.98 8.82
C LYS A 74 24.22 -3.72 9.18
N ILE A 75 23.43 -4.07 8.16
CA ILE A 75 22.18 -4.80 8.31
C ILE A 75 22.33 -6.13 7.58
N HIS A 76 22.05 -7.21 8.27
CA HIS A 76 22.07 -8.55 7.68
C HIS A 76 20.66 -8.97 7.33
N PHE A 77 20.44 -9.37 6.10
CA PHE A 77 19.17 -9.85 5.59
C PHE A 77 19.29 -11.33 5.26
N TYR A 78 18.32 -12.12 5.72
CA TYR A 78 18.20 -13.53 5.39
C TYR A 78 16.85 -13.78 4.73
N LEU A 79 16.85 -14.56 3.66
CA LEU A 79 15.64 -15.07 3.02
C LEU A 79 15.37 -16.47 3.53
N GLN A 80 14.24 -16.65 4.20
CA GLN A 80 13.77 -17.93 4.69
C GLN A 80 12.63 -18.43 3.82
N LYS A 81 12.82 -19.61 3.23
CA LYS A 81 11.80 -20.36 2.52
C LYS A 81 11.43 -21.60 3.38
N ASP A 82 10.15 -21.74 3.67
CA ASP A 82 9.65 -22.75 4.60
C ASP A 82 10.35 -22.62 5.97
N LYS A 83 11.27 -23.54 6.30
CA LYS A 83 12.04 -23.54 7.56
C LYS A 83 13.54 -23.39 7.36
N LEU A 84 14.00 -23.19 6.12
CA LEU A 84 15.43 -23.13 5.75
C LEU A 84 15.83 -21.74 5.32
N LEU A 85 17.06 -21.35 5.64
CA LEU A 85 17.69 -20.15 5.09
C LEU A 85 18.23 -20.48 3.70
N VAL A 86 17.70 -19.83 2.66
CA VAL A 86 18.08 -20.07 1.27
C VAL A 86 19.02 -19.02 0.71
N LYS A 87 19.05 -17.84 1.31
CA LYS A 87 19.92 -16.75 0.87
C LYS A 87 20.17 -15.78 2.02
N ASP A 88 21.36 -15.20 2.03
CA ASP A 88 21.70 -14.10 2.96
C ASP A 88 22.53 -13.03 2.24
N THR A 89 22.47 -11.83 2.80
CA THR A 89 23.19 -10.67 2.27
C THR A 89 23.36 -9.60 3.33
N VAL A 90 24.46 -8.88 3.26
CA VAL A 90 24.75 -7.74 4.13
C VAL A 90 24.61 -6.44 3.34
N VAL A 91 23.77 -5.55 3.83
CA VAL A 91 23.63 -4.20 3.29
C VAL A 91 24.36 -3.21 4.17
N LYS A 92 25.20 -2.38 3.56
CA LYS A 92 25.83 -1.22 4.20
C LYS A 92 25.10 0.03 3.76
N VAL A 93 24.63 0.83 4.71
CA VAL A 93 23.91 2.07 4.38
C VAL A 93 24.91 3.20 4.16
N ASP A 94 24.79 3.85 3.00
CA ASP A 94 25.63 5.01 2.67
C ASP A 94 25.01 6.31 3.21
N TYR A 95 25.44 6.73 4.37
CA TYR A 95 25.02 7.98 5.00
C TYR A 95 25.71 9.23 4.46
N LYS A 96 26.72 9.10 3.60
CA LYS A 96 27.37 10.28 2.98
C LYS A 96 26.42 10.97 2.02
N ASN A 97 25.71 10.16 1.21
CA ASN A 97 24.77 10.67 0.20
C ASN A 97 23.34 10.87 0.74
N ASN A 98 23.00 10.24 1.87
CA ASN A 98 21.67 10.37 2.47
C ASN A 98 21.73 10.39 4.01
N PRO A 99 22.15 11.52 4.60
CA PRO A 99 22.47 11.59 6.05
C PRO A 99 21.27 11.41 6.98
N ASN A 100 20.06 11.60 6.51
CA ASN A 100 18.83 11.52 7.32
C ASN A 100 17.96 10.30 6.98
N SER A 101 18.41 9.42 6.10
CA SER A 101 17.63 8.25 5.72
C SER A 101 17.69 7.16 6.75
N HIS A 102 16.53 6.75 7.22
CA HIS A 102 16.32 5.47 7.92
C HIS A 102 15.74 4.41 6.98
N THR A 103 15.74 4.69 5.68
CA THR A 103 15.21 3.81 4.65
C THR A 103 16.34 3.11 3.93
N VAL A 104 16.26 1.79 3.85
CA VAL A 104 17.31 0.91 3.33
C VAL A 104 16.77 0.13 2.14
N PRO A 105 17.50 0.08 1.01
CA PRO A 105 17.09 -0.72 -0.13
C PRO A 105 17.06 -2.21 0.24
N PHE A 106 15.98 -2.86 -0.14
CA PHE A 106 15.80 -4.29 0.09
C PHE A 106 16.67 -5.09 -0.88
N PRO A 107 17.47 -6.07 -0.41
CA PRO A 107 18.50 -6.67 -1.24
C PRO A 107 18.00 -7.80 -2.16
N PHE A 108 16.85 -8.40 -1.86
CA PHE A 108 16.35 -9.52 -2.67
C PHE A 108 15.38 -9.03 -3.75
N LYS A 109 15.77 -9.14 -5.01
CA LYS A 109 14.98 -8.66 -6.14
C LYS A 109 13.73 -9.50 -6.39
N LYS A 110 13.79 -10.80 -6.07
CA LYS A 110 12.71 -11.75 -6.33
C LYS A 110 12.60 -12.80 -5.22
N PHE A 111 11.39 -13.01 -4.69
CA PHE A 111 11.08 -14.01 -3.68
C PHE A 111 9.57 -14.30 -3.67
N ASN A 112 9.11 -15.34 -2.96
CA ASN A 112 7.70 -15.68 -2.86
C ASN A 112 7.00 -14.83 -1.77
N ILE A 113 5.73 -14.49 -1.94
CA ILE A 113 4.95 -13.73 -0.94
C ILE A 113 4.84 -14.45 0.42
N HIS A 114 5.00 -15.77 0.43
CA HIS A 114 4.98 -16.60 1.65
C HIS A 114 6.36 -16.75 2.30
N ASP A 115 7.45 -16.35 1.62
CA ASP A 115 8.77 -16.37 2.20
C ASP A 115 8.84 -15.36 3.36
N ARG A 116 9.71 -15.66 4.32
CA ARG A 116 9.99 -14.75 5.44
C ARG A 116 11.33 -14.09 5.23
N ILE A 117 11.40 -12.84 5.63
CA ILE A 117 12.65 -12.09 5.62
C ILE A 117 13.07 -11.88 7.06
N ILE A 118 14.26 -12.37 7.42
CA ILE A 118 14.82 -12.12 8.73
C ILE A 118 15.83 -10.99 8.57
N VAL A 119 15.70 -9.96 9.39
CA VAL A 119 16.58 -8.80 9.42
C VAL A 119 17.31 -8.81 10.76
N GLU A 120 18.63 -8.79 10.73
CA GLU A 120 19.50 -8.72 11.90
C GLU A 120 20.17 -7.35 11.95
N ILE A 121 20.02 -6.65 13.06
CA ILE A 121 20.65 -5.36 13.34
C ILE A 121 21.27 -5.43 14.73
N GLY A 122 22.60 -5.53 14.78
CA GLY A 122 23.32 -5.75 16.03
C GLY A 122 22.95 -7.09 16.69
N LYS A 123 22.24 -7.03 17.82
CA LYS A 123 21.76 -8.22 18.55
C LYS A 123 20.23 -8.45 18.40
N ARG A 124 19.58 -7.70 17.54
CA ARG A 124 18.12 -7.74 17.37
C ARG A 124 17.75 -8.36 16.05
N TYR A 125 16.70 -9.18 16.08
CA TYR A 125 16.15 -9.87 14.92
C TYR A 125 14.71 -9.46 14.67
N PHE A 126 14.35 -9.32 13.40
CA PHE A 126 13.00 -8.98 12.95
C PHE A 126 12.59 -9.95 11.87
N VAL A 127 11.52 -10.70 12.12
CA VAL A 127 10.95 -11.62 11.13
C VAL A 127 9.82 -10.92 10.41
N LEU A 128 10.03 -10.56 9.16
CA LEU A 128 9.09 -9.82 8.33
C LEU A 128 8.35 -10.81 7.42
N SER A 129 7.03 -10.65 7.31
CA SER A 129 6.17 -11.47 6.45
C SER A 129 4.87 -10.76 6.10
N GLY A 130 4.00 -11.42 5.34
CA GLY A 130 2.66 -10.92 5.04
C GLY A 130 2.63 -9.86 3.94
N ILE A 131 3.53 -9.92 2.97
CA ILE A 131 3.38 -9.14 1.74
C ILE A 131 2.21 -9.72 0.94
N ASN A 132 1.35 -8.84 0.45
CA ASN A 132 0.26 -9.17 -0.46
C ASN A 132 0.12 -8.12 -1.57
N TYR A 133 -0.69 -8.44 -2.56
CA TYR A 133 -1.06 -7.51 -3.60
C TYR A 133 -2.51 -7.10 -3.42
N VAL A 134 -2.76 -5.80 -3.43
CA VAL A 134 -4.10 -5.23 -3.24
C VAL A 134 -4.46 -4.39 -4.45
N VAL A 135 -5.70 -4.54 -4.90
CA VAL A 135 -6.23 -3.74 -5.98
C VAL A 135 -6.32 -2.27 -5.57
N TYR A 136 -5.93 -1.39 -6.46
CA TYR A 136 -6.13 0.04 -6.30
C TYR A 136 -6.57 0.70 -7.61
N TYR A 137 -7.12 1.88 -7.48
CA TYR A 137 -7.45 2.81 -8.57
C TYR A 137 -6.73 4.13 -8.37
N ASN A 138 -6.44 4.79 -9.46
CA ASN A 138 -6.20 6.23 -9.42
C ASN A 138 -7.52 6.95 -9.15
N TYR A 139 -7.47 8.03 -8.38
CA TYR A 139 -8.66 8.82 -8.04
C TYR A 139 -8.60 10.18 -8.71
N GLY A 140 -9.64 10.51 -9.47
CA GLY A 140 -9.91 11.84 -9.98
C GLY A 140 -10.92 12.58 -9.10
N MET A 141 -11.30 13.81 -9.51
CA MET A 141 -12.25 14.64 -8.78
C MET A 141 -13.62 13.94 -8.56
N PHE A 142 -14.05 13.14 -9.52
CA PHE A 142 -15.36 12.48 -9.51
C PHE A 142 -15.34 11.01 -9.09
N GLY A 143 -14.21 10.51 -8.60
CA GLY A 143 -14.06 9.14 -8.11
C GLY A 143 -12.96 8.34 -8.81
N PRO A 144 -13.03 6.99 -8.75
CA PRO A 144 -12.04 6.12 -9.37
C PRO A 144 -11.97 6.32 -10.89
N VAL A 145 -10.75 6.43 -11.42
CA VAL A 145 -10.48 6.59 -12.85
C VAL A 145 -9.48 5.55 -13.35
N GLY A 146 -9.60 5.19 -14.63
CA GLY A 146 -8.71 4.23 -15.25
C GLY A 146 -8.98 2.77 -14.89
N PRO A 147 -8.10 1.85 -15.29
CA PRO A 147 -8.18 0.43 -14.95
C PRO A 147 -7.77 0.16 -13.51
N CYS A 148 -8.14 -1.03 -13.01
CA CYS A 148 -7.59 -1.56 -11.77
C CYS A 148 -6.12 -1.93 -11.95
N GLU A 149 -5.34 -1.73 -10.91
CA GLU A 149 -3.95 -2.17 -10.83
C GLU A 149 -3.71 -2.90 -9.50
N CYS A 150 -2.72 -3.80 -9.48
CA CYS A 150 -2.30 -4.45 -8.24
C CYS A 150 -1.11 -3.73 -7.64
N GLY A 151 -1.32 -3.13 -6.48
CA GLY A 151 -0.25 -2.56 -5.65
C GLY A 151 0.28 -3.57 -4.66
N ARG A 152 1.59 -3.65 -4.53
CA ARG A 152 2.21 -4.46 -3.48
C ARG A 152 2.09 -3.74 -2.14
N SER A 153 1.66 -4.46 -1.09
CA SER A 153 1.71 -3.95 0.28
C SER A 153 3.15 -3.96 0.83
N ASN A 154 3.38 -3.25 1.92
CA ASN A 154 4.54 -3.47 2.78
C ASN A 154 4.38 -4.77 3.58
N PHE A 155 5.39 -5.14 4.37
CA PHE A 155 5.28 -6.24 5.33
C PHE A 155 4.19 -5.94 6.35
N GLN A 156 3.18 -6.81 6.42
CA GLN A 156 2.03 -6.63 7.32
C GLN A 156 2.26 -7.26 8.70
N ILE A 157 3.26 -8.12 8.82
CA ILE A 157 3.55 -8.88 10.03
C ILE A 157 5.03 -8.76 10.36
N ILE A 158 5.34 -8.34 11.59
CA ILE A 158 6.69 -8.28 12.14
C ILE A 158 6.70 -9.09 13.45
N ASN A 159 7.58 -10.09 13.53
CA ASN A 159 7.70 -10.98 14.68
C ASN A 159 6.37 -11.65 15.08
N GLY A 160 5.55 -12.02 14.08
CA GLY A 160 4.25 -12.64 14.29
C GLY A 160 3.13 -11.68 14.72
N LYS A 161 3.41 -10.38 14.85
CA LYS A 161 2.43 -9.36 15.21
C LYS A 161 2.05 -8.52 13.98
N PRO A 162 0.77 -8.21 13.77
CA PRO A 162 0.36 -7.34 12.70
C PRO A 162 0.91 -5.91 12.88
N THR A 163 1.33 -5.29 11.78
CA THR A 163 1.80 -3.91 11.74
C THR A 163 1.03 -3.12 10.68
N GLY A 164 0.55 -1.93 11.03
CA GLY A 164 -0.18 -1.08 10.08
C GLY A 164 0.70 -0.29 9.12
N SER A 165 1.97 -0.06 9.48
CA SER A 165 2.89 0.80 8.73
C SER A 165 3.94 0.05 7.90
N GLY A 166 4.23 -1.20 8.25
CA GLY A 166 5.36 -1.97 7.68
C GLY A 166 6.74 -1.43 8.09
N TYR A 167 6.81 -0.53 9.07
CA TYR A 167 8.06 -0.01 9.61
C TYR A 167 8.69 -0.97 10.60
N VAL A 168 10.00 -1.13 10.55
CA VAL A 168 10.77 -1.92 11.52
C VAL A 168 11.17 -1.01 12.68
N ILE A 169 10.49 -1.16 13.82
CA ILE A 169 10.70 -0.36 15.02
C ILE A 169 11.63 -1.10 15.97
N LYS A 170 12.67 -0.43 16.46
CA LYS A 170 13.75 -1.03 17.25
C LYS A 170 13.26 -1.81 18.47
N GLU A 171 12.28 -1.30 19.21
CA GLU A 171 11.76 -1.92 20.43
C GLU A 171 11.14 -3.30 20.20
N PHE A 172 10.60 -3.56 18.99
CA PHE A 172 9.99 -4.84 18.63
C PHE A 172 10.98 -5.93 18.24
N GLY A 173 12.29 -5.63 18.26
CA GLY A 173 13.32 -6.60 17.90
C GLY A 173 13.49 -7.70 18.93
N LEU A 174 13.58 -8.95 18.47
CA LEU A 174 13.85 -10.14 19.30
C LEU A 174 15.32 -10.21 19.64
N LEU A 175 15.67 -10.38 20.93
CA LEU A 175 17.08 -10.42 21.40
C LEU A 175 17.69 -11.84 21.35
N ASN A 176 16.89 -12.88 21.51
CA ASN A 176 17.34 -14.28 21.60
C ASN A 176 16.72 -15.14 20.49
N TYR A 177 16.71 -14.63 19.27
CA TYR A 177 16.18 -15.35 18.12
C TYR A 177 17.21 -16.37 17.61
N GLN A 178 16.80 -17.61 17.46
CA GLN A 178 17.60 -18.64 16.82
C GLN A 178 17.33 -18.66 15.32
N LEU A 179 18.38 -18.41 14.54
CA LEU A 179 18.25 -18.48 13.09
C LEU A 179 17.92 -19.93 12.66
N PRO A 180 17.02 -20.09 11.67
CA PRO A 180 16.77 -21.40 11.07
C PRO A 180 18.05 -22.00 10.47
N PRO A 181 18.09 -23.34 10.30
CA PRO A 181 19.21 -24.01 9.61
C PRO A 181 19.29 -23.57 8.15
N ARG A 182 20.45 -23.78 7.55
CA ARG A 182 20.68 -23.63 6.09
C ARG A 182 20.36 -24.92 5.34
#